data_cc077516092b34977df2b7627a320caa
#
_entry.id   cc077516092b34977df2b7627a320caa
#
_cell.length_a   1.000
_cell.length_b   1.000
_cell.length_c   1.000
_cell.angle_alpha   90.00
_cell.angle_beta   90.00
_cell.angle_gamma   90.00
#
_symmetry.space_group_name_H-M   'P 1'
#
loop_
_entity.id
_entity.type
_entity.pdbx_description
1 polymer ?
#
loop_
_entity_poly.entity_id
_entity_poly.type
_entity_poly.pdbx_seq_one_letter_code
_entity_poly.pdbx_strand_id
1 'polypeptide(L)'
;MSKWKFPQYATMTFIAMLLLAGCAPQQQVSQQKYDALDTEYQQLNRTMSKEVAANQMQITRLQNAIKVTVNSELLFPSGGWQMSAEAQQTIGKIIPILAPNQKSKINVNGYTDNVPIGPELMRQGITSNLVLSQKRAETVMQFMISQGVNPKLVSAQGLGEADPVASNDTPQGRAQNRRVELTVAGSGN
;
A
#
# COMPACT_ATOMS: atom_id res chain seq x y z
N MET A 1 -10.16 -35.01 -81.26
CA MET A 1 -11.10 -34.10 -80.54
C MET A 1 -11.22 -34.57 -79.13
N SER A 2 -10.42 -34.04 -78.24
CA SER A 2 -10.37 -34.44 -76.81
C SER A 2 -10.72 -33.21 -75.97
N LYS A 3 -11.87 -33.24 -75.29
CA LYS A 3 -12.36 -32.17 -74.41
C LYS A 3 -11.74 -32.33 -73.03
N TRP A 4 -10.89 -31.42 -72.59
CA TRP A 4 -10.38 -31.35 -71.25
C TRP A 4 -11.45 -30.68 -70.35
N LYS A 5 -11.91 -31.36 -69.31
CA LYS A 5 -12.73 -30.85 -68.22
C LYS A 5 -11.80 -30.40 -67.10
N PHE A 6 -11.85 -29.12 -66.73
CA PHE A 6 -11.24 -28.59 -65.50
C PHE A 6 -12.15 -28.85 -64.31
N PRO A 7 -11.67 -29.29 -63.15
CA PRO A 7 -12.51 -29.38 -61.96
C PRO A 7 -12.57 -28.03 -61.26
N GLN A 8 -13.80 -27.62 -60.97
CA GLN A 8 -14.15 -26.48 -60.12
C GLN A 8 -14.02 -26.90 -58.65
N TYR A 9 -12.87 -26.73 -58.00
CA TYR A 9 -12.73 -26.72 -56.54
C TYR A 9 -11.61 -25.76 -56.15
N ALA A 10 -11.88 -24.46 -56.12
CA ALA A 10 -10.99 -23.46 -55.56
C ALA A 10 -11.74 -22.18 -55.17
N THR A 11 -12.70 -22.27 -54.23
CA THR A 11 -13.22 -21.11 -53.52
C THR A 11 -13.90 -21.54 -52.23
N MET A 12 -13.11 -21.96 -51.20
CA MET A 12 -13.65 -22.03 -49.84
C MET A 12 -12.54 -22.24 -48.84
N THR A 13 -11.62 -21.28 -48.66
CA THR A 13 -10.67 -21.23 -47.53
C THR A 13 -10.12 -19.83 -47.32
N PHE A 14 -10.99 -18.84 -47.05
CA PHE A 14 -10.51 -17.50 -46.62
C PHE A 14 -11.50 -16.76 -45.70
N ILE A 15 -12.21 -17.49 -44.80
CA ILE A 15 -13.05 -16.86 -43.78
C ILE A 15 -12.91 -17.64 -42.47
N ALA A 16 -11.73 -17.69 -41.87
CA ALA A 16 -11.56 -18.23 -40.52
C ALA A 16 -10.35 -17.65 -39.79
N MET A 17 -9.97 -16.39 -40.05
CA MET A 17 -8.80 -15.80 -39.37
C MET A 17 -9.01 -14.36 -38.95
N LEU A 18 -10.19 -14.01 -38.45
CA LEU A 18 -10.50 -12.62 -38.05
C LEU A 18 -11.22 -12.48 -36.71
N LEU A 19 -11.09 -13.43 -35.78
CA LEU A 19 -11.73 -13.34 -34.44
C LEU A 19 -10.77 -13.45 -33.25
N LEU A 20 -9.45 -13.28 -33.40
CA LEU A 20 -8.50 -13.33 -32.29
C LEU A 20 -7.84 -11.97 -31.94
N ALA A 21 -8.25 -10.85 -32.53
CA ALA A 21 -7.63 -9.55 -32.30
C ALA A 21 -8.24 -8.72 -31.17
N GLY A 22 -9.25 -9.21 -30.45
CA GLY A 22 -10.02 -8.41 -29.48
C GLY A 22 -9.52 -8.47 -28.02
N CYS A 23 -8.67 -9.43 -27.61
CA CYS A 23 -8.26 -9.59 -26.20
C CYS A 23 -6.85 -9.11 -25.86
N ALA A 24 -6.04 -8.74 -26.84
CA ALA A 24 -4.63 -8.40 -26.60
C ALA A 24 -4.39 -7.12 -25.80
N PRO A 25 -5.07 -5.97 -26.02
CA PRO A 25 -4.72 -4.73 -25.34
C PRO A 25 -5.05 -4.74 -23.84
N GLN A 26 -6.12 -5.38 -23.43
CA GLN A 26 -6.54 -5.38 -22.01
C GLN A 26 -5.67 -6.30 -21.16
N GLN A 27 -5.21 -7.41 -21.72
CA GLN A 27 -4.31 -8.35 -21.06
C GLN A 27 -2.90 -7.75 -20.90
N GLN A 28 -2.44 -6.97 -21.88
CA GLN A 28 -1.14 -6.31 -21.84
C GLN A 28 -1.11 -5.17 -20.80
N VAL A 29 -2.18 -4.38 -20.66
CA VAL A 29 -2.32 -3.33 -19.65
C VAL A 29 -2.35 -3.92 -18.24
N SER A 30 -3.04 -5.04 -18.03
CA SER A 30 -3.06 -5.73 -16.73
C SER A 30 -1.69 -6.25 -16.33
N GLN A 31 -0.93 -6.84 -17.27
CA GLN A 31 0.41 -7.36 -17.01
C GLN A 31 1.39 -6.24 -16.65
N GLN A 32 1.42 -5.14 -17.39
CA GLN A 32 2.27 -3.97 -17.08
C GLN A 32 1.99 -3.41 -15.69
N LYS A 33 0.73 -3.40 -15.25
CA LYS A 33 0.34 -2.97 -13.91
C LYS A 33 0.88 -3.90 -12.82
N TYR A 34 0.82 -5.22 -13.04
CA TYR A 34 1.40 -6.20 -12.12
C TYR A 34 2.91 -6.06 -12.03
N ASP A 35 3.59 -5.88 -13.15
CA ASP A 35 5.05 -5.75 -13.21
C ASP A 35 5.52 -4.44 -12.53
N ALA A 36 4.80 -3.34 -12.71
CA ALA A 36 5.08 -2.07 -12.03
C ALA A 36 4.96 -2.21 -10.51
N LEU A 37 3.88 -2.81 -10.03
CA LEU A 37 3.62 -3.02 -8.61
C LEU A 37 4.64 -3.99 -7.98
N ASP A 38 5.09 -5.00 -8.73
CA ASP A 38 6.15 -5.90 -8.28
C ASP A 38 7.50 -5.18 -8.18
N THR A 39 7.81 -4.31 -9.14
CA THR A 39 9.00 -3.47 -9.12
C THR A 39 9.03 -2.55 -7.89
N GLU A 40 7.92 -1.87 -7.59
CA GLU A 40 7.76 -1.03 -6.40
C GLU A 40 7.95 -1.84 -5.11
N TYR A 41 7.34 -3.03 -5.03
CA TYR A 41 7.49 -3.94 -3.89
C TYR A 41 8.95 -4.36 -3.68
N GLN A 42 9.66 -4.76 -4.73
CA GLN A 42 11.07 -5.15 -4.65
C GLN A 42 11.95 -3.96 -4.26
N GLN A 43 11.67 -2.77 -4.78
CA GLN A 43 12.41 -1.56 -4.43
C GLN A 43 12.21 -1.18 -2.97
N LEU A 44 10.97 -1.26 -2.43
CA LEU A 44 10.67 -1.04 -1.03
C LEU A 44 11.45 -2.00 -0.13
N ASN A 45 11.42 -3.31 -0.42
CA ASN A 45 12.13 -4.31 0.37
C ASN A 45 13.65 -4.07 0.38
N ARG A 46 14.23 -3.65 -0.74
CA ARG A 46 15.65 -3.30 -0.80
C ARG A 46 15.96 -2.04 -0.01
N THR A 47 15.17 -0.99 -0.19
CA THR A 47 15.38 0.31 0.47
C THR A 47 15.18 0.22 1.98
N MET A 48 14.22 -0.58 2.45
CA MET A 48 13.82 -0.70 3.86
C MET A 48 14.32 -2.01 4.50
N SER A 49 15.32 -2.65 3.91
CA SER A 49 15.82 -3.95 4.37
C SER A 49 16.28 -3.97 5.83
N LYS A 50 16.83 -2.86 6.34
CA LYS A 50 17.26 -2.71 7.72
C LYS A 50 16.07 -2.71 8.69
N GLU A 51 15.03 -1.94 8.40
CA GLU A 51 13.82 -1.80 9.21
C GLU A 51 12.99 -3.10 9.19
N VAL A 52 12.96 -3.77 8.03
CA VAL A 52 12.33 -5.10 7.89
C VAL A 52 13.09 -6.16 8.69
N ALA A 53 14.40 -6.22 8.59
CA ALA A 53 15.23 -7.16 9.35
C ALA A 53 15.16 -6.94 10.86
N ALA A 54 14.94 -5.69 11.30
CA ALA A 54 14.72 -5.34 12.71
C ALA A 54 13.29 -5.60 13.21
N ASN A 55 12.39 -6.18 12.39
CA ASN A 55 10.96 -6.33 12.66
C ASN A 55 10.23 -5.03 13.02
N GLN A 56 10.74 -3.90 12.57
CA GLN A 56 10.13 -2.58 12.76
C GLN A 56 9.16 -2.22 11.63
N MET A 57 9.28 -2.91 10.51
CA MET A 57 8.47 -2.72 9.31
C MET A 57 8.18 -4.06 8.63
N GLN A 58 6.98 -4.16 8.05
CA GLN A 58 6.60 -5.27 7.17
C GLN A 58 6.07 -4.70 5.85
N ILE A 59 6.49 -5.26 4.74
CA ILE A 59 6.01 -4.89 3.41
C ILE A 59 5.31 -6.10 2.81
N THR A 60 4.03 -5.92 2.45
CA THR A 60 3.19 -6.99 1.93
C THR A 60 2.68 -6.63 0.54
N ARG A 61 2.93 -7.51 -0.43
CA ARG A 61 2.35 -7.41 -1.77
C ARG A 61 0.94 -7.99 -1.74
N LEU A 62 -0.05 -7.14 -2.01
CA LEU A 62 -1.44 -7.53 -2.21
C LEU A 62 -1.73 -7.65 -3.71
N GLN A 63 -2.87 -8.22 -4.09
CA GLN A 63 -3.22 -8.42 -5.51
C GLN A 63 -3.12 -7.12 -6.33
N ASN A 64 -3.70 -6.01 -5.82
CA ASN A 64 -3.74 -4.72 -6.50
C ASN A 64 -3.18 -3.57 -5.65
N ALA A 65 -2.38 -3.85 -4.63
CA ALA A 65 -1.85 -2.83 -3.72
C ALA A 65 -0.55 -3.31 -3.05
N ILE A 66 0.18 -2.36 -2.48
CA ILE A 66 1.25 -2.64 -1.52
C ILE A 66 0.80 -2.10 -0.17
N LYS A 67 0.94 -2.91 0.87
CA LYS A 67 0.74 -2.51 2.24
C LYS A 67 2.09 -2.47 2.97
N VAL A 68 2.42 -1.32 3.54
CA VAL A 68 3.57 -1.12 4.41
C VAL A 68 3.05 -0.95 5.83
N THR A 69 3.35 -1.89 6.70
CA THR A 69 3.04 -1.85 8.13
C THR A 69 4.27 -1.40 8.89
N VAL A 70 4.14 -0.35 9.69
CA VAL A 70 5.23 0.24 10.46
C VAL A 70 4.87 0.23 11.95
N ASN A 71 5.75 -0.28 12.80
CA ASN A 71 5.54 -0.25 14.23
C ASN A 71 5.51 1.21 14.73
N SER A 72 4.56 1.53 15.60
CA SER A 72 4.42 2.90 16.15
C SER A 72 5.66 3.38 16.89
N GLU A 73 6.43 2.48 17.49
CA GLU A 73 7.67 2.81 18.22
C GLU A 73 8.77 3.35 17.32
N LEU A 74 8.79 2.95 16.02
CA LEU A 74 9.68 3.54 15.02
C LEU A 74 9.26 4.97 14.65
N LEU A 75 7.96 5.25 14.68
CA LEU A 75 7.41 6.50 14.18
C LEU A 75 7.30 7.58 15.27
N PHE A 76 6.94 7.18 16.48
CA PHE A 76 6.55 8.10 17.56
C PHE A 76 7.28 7.79 18.86
N PRO A 77 7.61 8.82 19.66
CA PRO A 77 8.01 8.60 21.05
C PRO A 77 6.92 7.85 21.83
N SER A 78 7.30 7.21 22.93
CA SER A 78 6.35 6.50 23.80
C SER A 78 5.16 7.41 24.19
N GLY A 79 3.94 6.94 23.94
CA GLY A 79 2.72 7.71 24.17
C GLY A 79 2.50 8.89 23.21
N GLY A 80 3.43 9.21 22.31
CA GLY A 80 3.34 10.34 21.40
C GLY A 80 2.58 10.05 20.11
N TRP A 81 2.34 11.14 19.36
CA TRP A 81 1.80 11.10 17.98
C TRP A 81 2.56 12.02 17.02
N GLN A 82 3.58 12.75 17.50
CA GLN A 82 4.48 13.52 16.64
C GLN A 82 5.63 12.66 16.17
N MET A 83 5.92 12.69 14.88
CA MET A 83 7.00 11.89 14.29
C MET A 83 8.37 12.37 14.77
N SER A 84 9.24 11.42 15.12
CA SER A 84 10.66 11.71 15.36
C SER A 84 11.37 12.10 14.06
N ALA A 85 12.57 12.68 14.16
CA ALA A 85 13.38 13.01 12.98
C ALA A 85 13.78 11.75 12.19
N GLU A 86 14.10 10.65 12.90
CA GLU A 86 14.40 9.36 12.29
C GLU A 86 13.20 8.78 11.56
N ALA A 87 11.99 8.91 12.16
CA ALA A 87 10.75 8.49 11.52
C ALA A 87 10.48 9.26 10.24
N GLN A 88 10.69 10.58 10.25
CA GLN A 88 10.55 11.41 9.05
C GLN A 88 11.52 10.99 7.95
N GLN A 89 12.77 10.70 8.28
CA GLN A 89 13.74 10.17 7.31
C GLN A 89 13.32 8.81 6.75
N THR A 90 12.80 7.93 7.61
CA THR A 90 12.34 6.59 7.21
C THR A 90 11.15 6.67 6.27
N ILE A 91 10.11 7.41 6.62
CA ILE A 91 8.93 7.61 5.76
C ILE A 91 9.32 8.39 4.48
N GLY A 92 10.22 9.37 4.58
CA GLY A 92 10.75 10.11 3.43
C GLY A 92 11.37 9.23 2.34
N LYS A 93 12.01 8.11 2.71
CA LYS A 93 12.55 7.13 1.74
C LYS A 93 11.46 6.33 1.02
N ILE A 94 10.32 6.12 1.66
CA ILE A 94 9.20 5.33 1.11
C ILE A 94 8.38 6.14 0.09
N ILE A 95 8.20 7.43 0.34
CA ILE A 95 7.32 8.31 -0.45
C ILE A 95 7.62 8.26 -1.96
N PRO A 96 8.88 8.45 -2.43
CA PRO A 96 9.17 8.45 -3.87
C PRO A 96 8.93 7.07 -4.53
N ILE A 97 8.89 6.00 -3.75
CA ILE A 97 8.61 4.65 -4.25
C ILE A 97 7.10 4.41 -4.32
N LEU A 98 6.35 4.80 -3.28
CA LEU A 98 4.90 4.59 -3.20
C LEU A 98 4.09 5.60 -4.05
N ALA A 99 4.64 6.76 -4.35
CA ALA A 99 3.95 7.83 -5.07
C ALA A 99 4.78 8.38 -6.24
N PRO A 100 5.37 7.54 -7.11
CA PRO A 100 6.32 8.01 -8.12
C PRO A 100 5.69 9.01 -9.11
N ASN A 101 4.39 8.90 -9.38
CA ASN A 101 3.65 9.76 -10.31
C ASN A 101 2.40 10.40 -9.68
N GLN A 102 2.24 10.30 -8.37
CA GLN A 102 1.10 10.81 -7.60
C GLN A 102 -0.28 10.46 -8.19
N LYS A 103 -0.40 9.26 -8.78
CA LYS A 103 -1.65 8.75 -9.37
C LYS A 103 -2.38 7.78 -8.46
N SER A 104 -1.68 7.16 -7.53
CA SER A 104 -2.23 6.15 -6.62
C SER A 104 -2.79 6.78 -5.36
N LYS A 105 -3.93 6.26 -4.89
CA LYS A 105 -4.48 6.62 -3.57
C LYS A 105 -3.66 5.94 -2.48
N ILE A 106 -3.38 6.68 -1.42
CA ILE A 106 -2.67 6.21 -0.23
C ILE A 106 -3.61 6.32 0.96
N ASN A 107 -3.88 5.20 1.62
CA ASN A 107 -4.64 5.20 2.87
C ASN A 107 -3.66 4.97 4.03
N VAL A 108 -3.69 5.85 5.02
CA VAL A 108 -2.89 5.80 6.23
C VAL A 108 -3.81 5.40 7.38
N ASN A 109 -3.69 4.19 7.90
CA ASN A 109 -4.50 3.67 8.98
C ASN A 109 -3.66 3.55 10.26
N GLY A 110 -4.12 4.17 11.35
CA GLY A 110 -3.49 4.08 12.67
C GLY A 110 -4.21 3.08 13.56
N TYR A 111 -3.44 2.31 14.31
CA TYR A 111 -3.92 1.32 15.29
C TYR A 111 -3.21 1.46 16.62
N THR A 112 -3.86 1.01 17.69
CA THR A 112 -3.30 0.89 19.04
C THR A 112 -3.41 -0.55 19.53
N ASP A 113 -2.80 -0.82 20.66
CA ASP A 113 -3.19 -1.95 21.51
C ASP A 113 -4.46 -1.61 22.32
N ASN A 114 -4.88 -2.51 23.20
CA ASN A 114 -6.05 -2.34 24.05
C ASN A 114 -5.76 -1.65 25.41
N VAL A 115 -4.55 -1.10 25.60
CA VAL A 115 -4.22 -0.39 26.84
C VAL A 115 -4.95 0.95 26.86
N PRO A 116 -5.70 1.27 27.95
CA PRO A 116 -6.38 2.55 28.06
C PRO A 116 -5.43 3.75 28.00
N ILE A 117 -5.93 4.87 27.51
CA ILE A 117 -5.18 6.13 27.48
C ILE A 117 -4.83 6.61 28.90
N GLY A 118 -3.56 6.90 29.10
CA GLY A 118 -3.07 7.40 30.38
C GLY A 118 -3.40 8.87 30.65
N PRO A 119 -3.30 9.33 31.94
CA PRO A 119 -3.70 10.68 32.32
C PRO A 119 -2.94 11.80 31.59
N GLU A 120 -1.69 11.57 31.19
CA GLU A 120 -0.87 12.55 30.48
C GLU A 120 -1.46 12.86 29.08
N LEU A 121 -1.81 11.81 28.34
CA LEU A 121 -2.45 11.96 27.03
C LEU A 121 -3.85 12.56 27.16
N MET A 122 -4.60 12.22 28.22
CA MET A 122 -5.92 12.81 28.51
C MET A 122 -5.81 14.32 28.71
N ARG A 123 -4.80 14.80 29.44
CA ARG A 123 -4.56 16.26 29.61
C ARG A 123 -4.25 16.97 28.29
N GLN A 124 -3.71 16.26 27.32
CA GLN A 124 -3.42 16.77 25.98
C GLN A 124 -4.61 16.61 25.01
N GLY A 125 -5.79 16.20 25.51
CA GLY A 125 -7.00 16.06 24.71
C GLY A 125 -7.12 14.72 23.98
N ILE A 126 -6.22 13.77 24.23
CA ILE A 126 -6.30 12.42 23.69
C ILE A 126 -7.12 11.56 24.65
N THR A 127 -8.39 11.39 24.36
CA THR A 127 -9.36 10.79 25.27
C THR A 127 -9.60 9.29 25.05
N SER A 128 -9.14 8.73 23.93
CA SER A 128 -9.33 7.31 23.58
C SER A 128 -8.25 6.81 22.61
N ASN A 129 -8.14 5.49 22.52
CA ASN A 129 -7.30 4.82 21.52
C ASN A 129 -7.68 5.20 20.08
N LEU A 130 -8.96 5.44 19.83
CA LEU A 130 -9.43 5.92 18.53
C LEU A 130 -8.87 7.33 18.22
N VAL A 131 -8.90 8.25 19.18
CA VAL A 131 -8.35 9.60 19.01
C VAL A 131 -6.83 9.55 18.83
N LEU A 132 -6.11 8.72 19.61
CA LEU A 132 -4.67 8.57 19.49
C LEU A 132 -4.27 8.04 18.10
N SER A 133 -4.92 6.99 17.66
CA SER A 133 -4.64 6.37 16.35
C SER A 133 -4.97 7.33 15.19
N GLN A 134 -6.04 8.12 15.29
CA GLN A 134 -6.39 9.17 14.34
C GLN A 134 -5.28 10.23 14.25
N LYS A 135 -4.82 10.76 15.38
CA LYS A 135 -3.74 11.74 15.45
C LYS A 135 -2.45 11.22 14.82
N ARG A 136 -2.09 9.96 15.07
CA ARG A 136 -0.91 9.31 14.49
C ARG A 136 -1.02 9.18 12.97
N ALA A 137 -2.16 8.71 12.47
CA ALA A 137 -2.40 8.60 11.03
C ALA A 137 -2.38 9.96 10.34
N GLU A 138 -3.00 10.99 10.94
CA GLU A 138 -2.99 12.37 10.44
C GLU A 138 -1.58 12.95 10.40
N THR A 139 -0.75 12.71 11.43
CA THR A 139 0.64 13.20 11.46
C THR A 139 1.47 12.61 10.32
N VAL A 140 1.35 11.30 10.06
CA VAL A 140 2.02 10.66 8.92
C VAL A 140 1.50 11.23 7.60
N MET A 141 0.19 11.35 7.43
CA MET A 141 -0.42 11.95 6.23
C MET A 141 0.08 13.38 5.99
N GLN A 142 0.09 14.24 7.02
CA GLN A 142 0.56 15.62 6.90
C GLN A 142 2.04 15.69 6.52
N PHE A 143 2.86 14.81 7.09
CA PHE A 143 4.25 14.69 6.69
C PHE A 143 4.37 14.28 5.20
N MET A 144 3.61 13.29 4.73
CA MET A 144 3.62 12.89 3.32
C MET A 144 3.22 14.05 2.40
N ILE A 145 2.20 14.84 2.78
CA ILE A 145 1.78 16.04 2.05
C ILE A 145 2.91 17.08 2.02
N SER A 146 3.61 17.32 3.13
CA SER A 146 4.75 18.23 3.18
C SER A 146 5.92 17.82 2.30
N GLN A 147 6.03 16.51 2.01
CA GLN A 147 7.00 15.92 1.08
C GLN A 147 6.51 15.89 -0.39
N GLY A 148 5.38 16.53 -0.69
CA GLY A 148 4.86 16.69 -2.03
C GLY A 148 3.82 15.66 -2.48
N VAL A 149 3.32 14.79 -1.59
CA VAL A 149 2.19 13.92 -1.92
C VAL A 149 0.93 14.75 -2.10
N ASN A 150 0.18 14.46 -3.18
CA ASN A 150 -1.06 15.19 -3.48
C ASN A 150 -2.10 14.96 -2.37
N PRO A 151 -2.58 16.01 -1.69
CA PRO A 151 -3.54 15.89 -0.59
C PRO A 151 -4.89 15.27 -1.01
N LYS A 152 -5.25 15.29 -2.30
CA LYS A 152 -6.45 14.62 -2.83
C LYS A 152 -6.31 13.10 -2.97
N LEU A 153 -5.07 12.61 -2.89
CA LEU A 153 -4.75 11.19 -3.07
C LEU A 153 -4.31 10.50 -1.78
N VAL A 154 -4.27 11.21 -0.65
CA VAL A 154 -3.91 10.63 0.63
C VAL A 154 -5.03 10.86 1.64
N SER A 155 -5.33 9.83 2.45
CA SER A 155 -6.31 9.90 3.53
C SER A 155 -5.74 9.28 4.81
N ALA A 156 -6.26 9.72 5.97
CA ALA A 156 -5.86 9.19 7.27
C ALA A 156 -7.08 8.74 8.06
N GLN A 157 -6.98 7.58 8.70
CA GLN A 157 -8.02 7.03 9.55
C GLN A 157 -7.43 6.40 10.80
N GLY A 158 -7.96 6.75 11.98
CA GLY A 158 -7.72 6.04 13.22
C GLY A 158 -8.72 4.90 13.39
N LEU A 159 -8.23 3.74 13.78
CA LEU A 159 -9.04 2.54 14.00
C LEU A 159 -8.96 2.06 15.46
N GLY A 160 -8.16 2.74 16.30
CA GLY A 160 -8.00 2.38 17.70
C GLY A 160 -7.46 0.95 17.86
N GLU A 161 -8.09 0.18 18.73
CA GLU A 161 -7.74 -1.21 19.03
C GLU A 161 -8.41 -2.23 18.09
N ALA A 162 -9.07 -1.78 17.03
CA ALA A 162 -9.67 -2.67 16.04
C ALA A 162 -8.61 -3.49 15.28
N ASP A 163 -9.05 -4.63 14.75
CA ASP A 163 -8.24 -5.52 13.90
C ASP A 163 -6.85 -5.86 14.49
N PRO A 164 -6.77 -6.42 15.71
CA PRO A 164 -5.48 -6.80 16.29
C PRO A 164 -4.81 -7.89 15.45
N VAL A 165 -3.52 -7.71 15.18
CA VAL A 165 -2.70 -8.66 14.41
C VAL A 165 -1.98 -9.68 15.29
N ALA A 166 -2.01 -9.45 16.62
CA ALA A 166 -1.46 -10.33 17.63
C ALA A 166 -2.26 -10.25 18.95
N SER A 167 -2.03 -11.18 19.88
CA SER A 167 -2.71 -11.14 21.19
C SER A 167 -2.31 -9.89 21.98
N ASN A 168 -3.31 -9.20 22.53
CA ASN A 168 -3.09 -8.09 23.45
C ASN A 168 -2.66 -8.55 24.88
N ASP A 169 -2.67 -9.85 25.17
CA ASP A 169 -2.29 -10.39 26.47
C ASP A 169 -0.78 -10.31 26.70
N THR A 170 0.01 -10.31 25.62
CA THR A 170 1.48 -10.25 25.69
C THR A 170 2.03 -8.88 25.34
N PRO A 171 3.12 -8.43 25.98
CA PRO A 171 3.79 -7.16 25.61
C PRO A 171 4.22 -7.14 24.13
N GLN A 172 4.70 -8.26 23.60
CA GLN A 172 5.12 -8.40 22.20
C GLN A 172 3.94 -8.26 21.25
N GLY A 173 2.80 -8.89 21.55
CA GLY A 173 1.61 -8.77 20.72
C GLY A 173 1.04 -7.35 20.75
N ARG A 174 1.01 -6.69 21.92
CA ARG A 174 0.64 -5.27 21.99
C ARG A 174 1.55 -4.38 21.14
N ALA A 175 2.87 -4.63 21.14
CA ALA A 175 3.79 -3.89 20.31
C ALA A 175 3.49 -4.05 18.80
N GLN A 176 3.07 -5.24 18.37
CA GLN A 176 2.63 -5.48 16.98
C GLN A 176 1.30 -4.79 16.65
N ASN A 177 0.38 -4.72 17.62
CA ASN A 177 -0.90 -4.04 17.44
C ASN A 177 -0.74 -2.51 17.33
N ARG A 178 0.23 -1.91 18.05
CA ARG A 178 0.60 -0.49 17.90
C ARG A 178 1.31 -0.27 16.58
N ARG A 179 0.57 0.00 15.52
CA ARG A 179 1.10 0.13 14.16
C ARG A 179 0.43 1.23 13.35
N VAL A 180 1.09 1.64 12.28
CA VAL A 180 0.51 2.43 11.20
C VAL A 180 0.64 1.62 9.90
N GLU A 181 -0.44 1.51 9.15
CA GLU A 181 -0.47 0.84 7.85
C GLU A 181 -0.63 1.88 6.73
N LEU A 182 0.28 1.85 5.77
CA LEU A 182 0.21 2.61 4.53
C LEU A 182 -0.22 1.64 3.42
N THR A 183 -1.42 1.83 2.88
CA THR A 183 -1.89 1.01 1.74
C THR A 183 -1.94 1.87 0.49
N VAL A 184 -1.15 1.49 -0.50
CA VAL A 184 -1.09 2.17 -1.80
C VAL A 184 -1.74 1.28 -2.83
N ALA A 185 -2.84 1.73 -3.41
CA ALA A 185 -3.46 1.04 -4.54
C ALA A 185 -2.51 1.11 -5.75
N GLY A 186 -2.32 -0.01 -6.44
CA GLY A 186 -1.55 -0.01 -7.69
C GLY A 186 -2.11 1.02 -8.67
N SER A 187 -1.23 1.78 -9.31
CA SER A 187 -1.57 2.81 -10.30
C SER A 187 -2.31 2.16 -11.47
N GLY A 188 -3.63 2.22 -11.46
CA GLY A 188 -4.44 1.63 -12.52
C GLY A 188 -5.93 1.80 -12.27
N ASN A 189 -6.40 2.95 -12.59
CA ASN A 189 -7.71 3.22 -13.19
C ASN A 189 -7.46 4.05 -14.42
#